data_cab54fa1f42e48ea116c90aaae02f9bc
#
_entry.id   cab54fa1f42e48ea116c90aaae02f9bc
#
_cell.length_a   1.000
_cell.length_b   1.000
_cell.length_c   1.000
_cell.angle_alpha   90.00
_cell.angle_beta   90.00
_cell.angle_gamma   90.00
#
_symmetry.space_group_name_H-M   'P 1'
#
loop_
_entity.id
_entity.type
_entity.pdbx_description
1 polymer ?
#
loop_
_entity_poly.entity_id
_entity_poly.type
_entity_poly.pdbx_seq_one_letter_code
_entity_poly.pdbx_strand_id
1 'polypeptide(L)'
;EFEFQSEFVPEARRYYANIVGKYGPQVQTALGKLESLDIDMICPLHGPVWRKKLADVLNLYQKWSTYTPEVEGVLVAYASVYGNTERVAQQLAGRFSEAGQKVALYDVSAVHPSYLVAEAFRYSHLVFASTTYNAGIFVNMEQLLRQLVHHNLQNRTVALVENGSWAPEAGQLMRQLLAECKQMTILPQTVQLRSALQPEQADQVADLAAAVLKTM
;
A
#
# COMPACT_ATOMS: atom_id res chain seq x y z
N GLU A 1 -19.72 -5.58 16.67
CA GLU A 1 -18.71 -4.53 16.40
C GLU A 1 -17.35 -5.09 16.06
N PHE A 2 -16.89 -6.06 16.83
CA PHE A 2 -15.62 -6.74 16.58
C PHE A 2 -15.58 -7.41 15.21
N GLU A 3 -16.57 -8.23 14.88
CA GLU A 3 -16.68 -8.89 13.56
C GLU A 3 -16.76 -7.91 12.39
N PHE A 4 -17.38 -6.74 12.58
CA PHE A 4 -17.43 -5.70 11.55
C PHE A 4 -16.04 -5.18 11.23
N GLN A 5 -15.26 -4.81 12.24
CA GLN A 5 -13.93 -4.20 12.04
C GLN A 5 -12.84 -5.21 11.71
N SER A 6 -12.89 -6.40 12.33
CA SER A 6 -11.82 -7.40 12.21
C SER A 6 -12.00 -8.36 11.03
N GLU A 7 -13.22 -8.63 10.62
CA GLU A 7 -13.52 -9.62 9.59
C GLU A 7 -14.12 -9.00 8.33
N PHE A 8 -15.22 -8.23 8.49
CA PHE A 8 -15.91 -7.70 7.32
C PHE A 8 -15.15 -6.59 6.60
N VAL A 9 -14.64 -5.58 7.32
CA VAL A 9 -13.98 -4.42 6.68
C VAL A 9 -12.74 -4.82 5.86
N PRO A 10 -11.86 -5.72 6.33
CA PRO A 10 -10.72 -6.20 5.53
C PRO A 10 -11.15 -6.87 4.22
N GLU A 11 -12.15 -7.74 4.25
CA GLU A 11 -12.63 -8.44 3.06
C GLU A 11 -13.43 -7.52 2.13
N ALA A 12 -14.24 -6.62 2.67
CA ALA A 12 -14.94 -5.60 1.88
C ALA A 12 -13.95 -4.66 1.17
N ARG A 13 -12.89 -4.20 1.86
CA ARG A 13 -11.80 -3.43 1.25
C ARG A 13 -11.12 -4.22 0.16
N ARG A 14 -10.80 -5.49 0.43
CA ARG A 14 -10.14 -6.36 -0.54
C ARG A 14 -11.01 -6.52 -1.79
N TYR A 15 -12.30 -6.78 -1.63
CA TYR A 15 -13.24 -6.83 -2.75
C TYR A 15 -13.28 -5.50 -3.50
N TYR A 16 -13.49 -4.38 -2.78
CA TYR A 16 -13.56 -3.05 -3.38
C TYR A 16 -12.28 -2.73 -4.17
N ALA A 17 -11.12 -2.82 -3.53
CA ALA A 17 -9.85 -2.42 -4.13
C ALA A 17 -9.54 -3.20 -5.42
N ASN A 18 -9.83 -4.52 -5.44
CA ASN A 18 -9.50 -5.37 -6.58
C ASN A 18 -10.56 -5.37 -7.70
N ILE A 19 -11.82 -5.13 -7.39
CA ILE A 19 -12.92 -5.20 -8.38
C ILE A 19 -13.38 -3.81 -8.81
N VAL A 20 -13.47 -2.88 -7.87
CA VAL A 20 -14.07 -1.55 -8.07
C VAL A 20 -13.01 -0.44 -8.05
N GLY A 21 -11.80 -0.69 -7.54
CA GLY A 21 -10.79 0.32 -7.22
C GLY A 21 -10.57 1.37 -8.30
N LYS A 22 -10.45 1.00 -9.57
CA LYS A 22 -10.25 1.96 -10.67
C LYS A 22 -11.48 2.84 -11.00
N TYR A 23 -12.66 2.47 -10.48
CA TYR A 23 -13.93 3.13 -10.77
C TYR A 23 -14.38 4.12 -9.68
N GLY A 24 -13.44 4.65 -8.90
CA GLY A 24 -13.70 5.64 -7.86
C GLY A 24 -14.67 6.77 -8.27
N PRO A 25 -14.46 7.47 -9.42
CA PRO A 25 -15.37 8.52 -9.89
C PRO A 25 -16.80 8.04 -10.10
N GLN A 26 -17.00 6.83 -10.60
CA GLN A 26 -18.33 6.26 -10.81
C GLN A 26 -19.01 5.93 -9.46
N VAL A 27 -18.24 5.45 -8.49
CA VAL A 27 -18.74 5.24 -7.13
C VAL A 27 -19.14 6.56 -6.48
N GLN A 28 -18.33 7.62 -6.64
CA GLN A 28 -18.68 8.97 -6.15
C GLN A 28 -20.00 9.47 -6.77
N THR A 29 -20.18 9.27 -8.07
CA THR A 29 -21.45 9.63 -8.74
C THR A 29 -22.63 8.83 -8.15
N ALA A 30 -22.44 7.56 -7.84
CA ALA A 30 -23.48 6.73 -7.23
C ALA A 30 -23.78 7.19 -5.80
N LEU A 31 -22.75 7.45 -4.98
CA LEU A 31 -22.94 7.95 -3.61
C LEU A 31 -23.67 9.30 -3.59
N GLY A 32 -23.34 10.23 -4.49
CA GLY A 32 -24.06 11.51 -4.59
C GLY A 32 -25.55 11.37 -4.89
N LYS A 33 -25.97 10.32 -5.61
CA LYS A 33 -27.40 10.04 -5.81
C LYS A 33 -28.10 9.55 -4.55
N LEU A 34 -27.36 8.97 -3.59
CA LEU A 34 -27.92 8.48 -2.35
C LEU A 34 -28.16 9.59 -1.33
N GLU A 35 -27.47 10.73 -1.43
CA GLU A 35 -27.56 11.84 -0.47
C GLU A 35 -28.98 12.42 -0.30
N SER A 36 -29.80 12.31 -1.34
CA SER A 36 -31.19 12.80 -1.33
C SER A 36 -32.20 11.75 -0.84
N LEU A 37 -31.74 10.53 -0.52
CA LEU A 37 -32.61 9.44 -0.13
C LEU A 37 -32.56 9.23 1.38
N ASP A 38 -33.73 8.99 1.97
CA ASP A 38 -33.83 8.48 3.35
C ASP A 38 -33.66 6.95 3.32
N ILE A 39 -32.48 6.48 3.70
CA ILE A 39 -32.08 5.08 3.55
C ILE A 39 -32.17 4.36 4.89
N ASP A 40 -33.16 3.48 5.04
CA ASP A 40 -33.33 2.62 6.22
C ASP A 40 -32.49 1.34 6.16
N MET A 41 -32.15 0.89 4.95
CA MET A 41 -31.50 -0.39 4.74
C MET A 41 -30.65 -0.40 3.45
N ILE A 42 -29.49 -1.06 3.50
CA ILE A 42 -28.68 -1.35 2.33
C ILE A 42 -28.67 -2.87 2.11
N CYS A 43 -29.12 -3.30 0.92
CA CYS A 43 -29.13 -4.71 0.51
C CYS A 43 -28.15 -4.91 -0.63
N PRO A 44 -26.85 -5.17 -0.36
CA PRO A 44 -25.86 -5.34 -1.41
C PRO A 44 -26.05 -6.69 -2.12
N LEU A 45 -25.63 -6.77 -3.37
CA LEU A 45 -25.57 -8.05 -4.11
C LEU A 45 -24.51 -8.98 -3.52
N HIS A 46 -23.48 -8.44 -2.90
CA HIS A 46 -22.42 -9.17 -2.21
C HIS A 46 -22.22 -8.59 -0.83
N GLY A 47 -22.30 -9.43 0.19
CA GLY A 47 -22.14 -9.05 1.60
C GLY A 47 -23.44 -9.06 2.39
N PRO A 48 -23.40 -8.66 3.67
CA PRO A 48 -24.55 -8.69 4.56
C PRO A 48 -25.51 -7.54 4.27
N VAL A 49 -26.78 -7.74 4.65
CA VAL A 49 -27.80 -6.67 4.66
C VAL A 49 -27.54 -5.75 5.85
N TRP A 50 -27.47 -4.46 5.58
CA TRP A 50 -27.20 -3.41 6.57
C TRP A 50 -28.50 -2.73 7.01
N ARG A 51 -28.80 -2.78 8.31
CA ARG A 51 -29.91 -2.08 8.96
C ARG A 51 -29.44 -1.13 10.07
N LYS A 52 -28.15 -1.22 10.39
CA LYS A 52 -27.46 -0.36 11.36
C LYS A 52 -26.09 -0.03 10.77
N LYS A 53 -25.45 1.01 11.30
CA LYS A 53 -24.11 1.45 10.85
C LYS A 53 -24.03 1.78 9.34
N LEU A 54 -25.13 2.24 8.75
CA LEU A 54 -25.17 2.61 7.33
C LEU A 54 -24.15 3.70 7.01
N ALA A 55 -24.04 4.68 7.89
CA ALA A 55 -23.04 5.76 7.75
C ALA A 55 -21.60 5.24 7.76
N ASP A 56 -21.26 4.23 8.58
CA ASP A 56 -19.92 3.65 8.62
C ASP A 56 -19.58 2.97 7.30
N VAL A 57 -20.53 2.20 6.73
CA VAL A 57 -20.35 1.53 5.44
C VAL A 57 -20.19 2.56 4.31
N LEU A 58 -21.07 3.57 4.25
CA LEU A 58 -20.99 4.63 3.24
C LEU A 58 -19.70 5.43 3.35
N ASN A 59 -19.23 5.71 4.56
CA ASN A 59 -17.95 6.40 4.80
C ASN A 59 -16.75 5.58 4.31
N LEU A 60 -16.76 4.25 4.45
CA LEU A 60 -15.72 3.39 3.86
C LEU A 60 -15.70 3.50 2.33
N TYR A 61 -16.85 3.40 1.69
CA TYR A 61 -16.96 3.57 0.23
C TYR A 61 -16.52 4.96 -0.21
N GLN A 62 -16.86 6.00 0.56
CA GLN A 62 -16.39 7.37 0.32
C GLN A 62 -14.86 7.44 0.34
N LYS A 63 -14.21 6.90 1.38
CA LYS A 63 -12.74 6.87 1.48
C LYS A 63 -12.11 6.11 0.33
N TRP A 64 -12.60 4.91 0.05
CA TRP A 64 -12.00 4.07 -1.00
C TRP A 64 -12.14 4.69 -2.39
N SER A 65 -13.27 5.31 -2.69
CA SER A 65 -13.56 5.91 -4.01
C SER A 65 -12.88 7.26 -4.23
N THR A 66 -12.50 7.94 -3.17
CA THR A 66 -11.64 9.15 -3.22
C THR A 66 -10.16 8.82 -3.03
N TYR A 67 -9.81 7.52 -2.91
CA TYR A 67 -8.45 7.06 -2.62
C TYR A 67 -7.86 7.65 -1.33
N THR A 68 -8.71 8.01 -0.38
CA THR A 68 -8.32 8.50 0.94
C THR A 68 -7.89 7.30 1.80
N PRO A 69 -6.69 7.32 2.40
CA PRO A 69 -6.24 6.25 3.28
C PRO A 69 -7.18 6.09 4.49
N GLU A 70 -7.40 4.85 4.92
CA GLU A 70 -8.13 4.59 6.17
C GLU A 70 -7.28 4.80 7.41
N VAL A 71 -5.99 4.57 7.26
CA VAL A 71 -5.01 4.53 8.35
C VAL A 71 -3.82 5.40 7.98
N GLU A 72 -3.50 6.37 8.82
CA GLU A 72 -2.18 6.97 8.84
C GLU A 72 -1.21 5.95 9.42
N GLY A 73 -0.29 5.47 8.59
CA GLY A 73 0.62 4.37 8.91
C GLY A 73 1.37 3.90 7.67
N VAL A 74 2.18 2.86 7.83
CA VAL A 74 3.13 2.40 6.81
C VAL A 74 2.87 0.95 6.42
N LEU A 75 2.66 0.71 5.13
CA LEU A 75 2.78 -0.62 4.53
C LEU A 75 4.22 -0.80 4.03
N VAL A 76 4.91 -1.80 4.50
CA VAL A 76 6.22 -2.24 4.00
C VAL A 76 6.02 -3.55 3.23
N ALA A 77 6.21 -3.50 1.91
CA ALA A 77 6.15 -4.69 1.04
C ALA A 77 7.54 -4.96 0.46
N TYR A 78 8.03 -6.18 0.62
CA TYR A 78 9.37 -6.52 0.17
C TYR A 78 9.41 -7.78 -0.69
N ALA A 79 10.40 -7.82 -1.60
CA ALA A 79 10.81 -8.97 -2.37
C ALA A 79 12.29 -9.25 -2.09
N SER A 80 12.60 -10.42 -1.56
CA SER A 80 13.95 -10.80 -1.19
C SER A 80 14.27 -12.21 -1.65
N VAL A 81 15.49 -12.41 -2.22
CA VAL A 81 15.95 -13.74 -2.65
C VAL A 81 16.79 -14.41 -1.56
N TYR A 82 17.71 -13.66 -0.95
CA TYR A 82 18.67 -14.18 0.02
C TYR A 82 18.51 -13.55 1.43
N GLY A 83 17.37 -12.93 1.73
CA GLY A 83 17.08 -12.32 3.04
C GLY A 83 17.69 -10.93 3.26
N ASN A 84 18.54 -10.40 2.37
CA ASN A 84 19.19 -9.11 2.59
C ASN A 84 18.21 -7.93 2.48
N THR A 85 17.36 -7.92 1.45
CA THR A 85 16.31 -6.91 1.28
C THR A 85 15.27 -7.01 2.39
N GLU A 86 14.91 -8.23 2.77
CA GLU A 86 14.03 -8.52 3.91
C GLU A 86 14.52 -7.89 5.21
N ARG A 87 15.81 -8.07 5.56
CA ARG A 87 16.40 -7.49 6.77
C ARG A 87 16.26 -5.97 6.82
N VAL A 88 16.44 -5.30 5.70
CA VAL A 88 16.28 -3.84 5.64
C VAL A 88 14.81 -3.45 5.76
N ALA A 89 13.89 -4.21 5.13
CA ALA A 89 12.46 -4.00 5.28
C ALA A 89 12.01 -4.18 6.75
N GLN A 90 12.52 -5.20 7.43
CA GLN A 90 12.27 -5.44 8.87
C GLN A 90 12.81 -4.31 9.74
N GLN A 91 14.04 -3.80 9.46
CA GLN A 91 14.60 -2.68 10.19
C GLN A 91 13.77 -1.40 10.03
N LEU A 92 13.31 -1.11 8.80
CA LEU A 92 12.42 0.04 8.54
C LEU A 92 11.10 -0.12 9.29
N ALA A 93 10.47 -1.30 9.22
CA ALA A 93 9.23 -1.60 9.93
C ALA A 93 9.41 -1.44 11.45
N GLY A 94 10.53 -1.91 12.02
CA GLY A 94 10.90 -1.73 13.43
C GLY A 94 10.98 -0.25 13.80
N ARG A 95 11.70 0.57 13.02
CA ARG A 95 11.83 2.02 13.26
C ARG A 95 10.50 2.76 13.23
N PHE A 96 9.62 2.42 12.28
CA PHE A 96 8.28 3.00 12.24
C PHE A 96 7.43 2.60 13.44
N SER A 97 7.52 1.33 13.86
CA SER A 97 6.83 0.83 15.04
C SER A 97 7.35 1.48 16.34
N GLU A 98 8.65 1.65 16.48
CA GLU A 98 9.28 2.36 17.61
C GLU A 98 8.87 3.84 17.67
N ALA A 99 8.61 4.45 16.52
CA ALA A 99 8.06 5.80 16.42
C ALA A 99 6.53 5.85 16.66
N GLY A 100 5.90 4.74 17.05
CA GLY A 100 4.47 4.68 17.38
C GLY A 100 3.54 4.58 16.18
N GLN A 101 4.07 4.33 14.97
CA GLN A 101 3.25 4.22 13.77
C GLN A 101 2.60 2.84 13.64
N LYS A 102 1.43 2.80 12.97
CA LYS A 102 0.81 1.55 12.55
C LYS A 102 1.58 1.00 11.35
N VAL A 103 2.08 -0.22 11.48
CA VAL A 103 2.93 -0.84 10.45
C VAL A 103 2.36 -2.19 10.03
N ALA A 104 2.37 -2.46 8.73
CA ALA A 104 2.18 -3.79 8.17
C ALA A 104 3.40 -4.15 7.32
N LEU A 105 3.91 -5.37 7.49
CA LEU A 105 5.09 -5.88 6.79
C LEU A 105 4.73 -7.17 6.06
N TYR A 106 4.98 -7.21 4.74
CA TYR A 106 4.64 -8.37 3.90
C TYR A 106 5.76 -8.75 2.93
N ASP A 107 5.99 -10.05 2.82
CA ASP A 107 6.70 -10.65 1.68
C ASP A 107 5.72 -10.80 0.51
N VAL A 108 6.02 -10.12 -0.60
CA VAL A 108 5.18 -10.18 -1.81
C VAL A 108 5.18 -11.56 -2.48
N SER A 109 6.10 -12.43 -2.10
CA SER A 109 6.18 -13.81 -2.59
C SER A 109 5.36 -14.79 -1.77
N ALA A 110 5.00 -14.41 -0.52
CA ALA A 110 4.28 -15.26 0.41
C ALA A 110 2.79 -14.92 0.51
N VAL A 111 2.38 -13.74 0.04
CA VAL A 111 1.00 -13.22 0.18
C VAL A 111 0.38 -13.00 -1.19
N HIS A 112 -0.87 -13.44 -1.35
CA HIS A 112 -1.58 -13.23 -2.61
C HIS A 112 -1.75 -11.71 -2.89
N PRO A 113 -1.45 -11.23 -4.12
CA PRO A 113 -1.43 -9.80 -4.45
C PRO A 113 -2.69 -9.04 -4.08
N SER A 114 -3.88 -9.68 -4.09
CA SER A 114 -5.14 -9.02 -3.74
C SER A 114 -5.19 -8.49 -2.31
N TYR A 115 -4.47 -9.11 -1.36
CA TYR A 115 -4.35 -8.58 0.00
C TYR A 115 -3.44 -7.36 0.03
N LEU A 116 -2.33 -7.40 -0.72
CA LEU A 116 -1.38 -6.30 -0.79
C LEU A 116 -1.99 -5.05 -1.46
N VAL A 117 -2.81 -5.25 -2.50
CA VAL A 117 -3.60 -4.17 -3.10
C VAL A 117 -4.56 -3.56 -2.08
N ALA A 118 -5.27 -4.38 -1.30
CA ALA A 118 -6.17 -3.90 -0.25
C ALA A 118 -5.43 -3.11 0.84
N GLU A 119 -4.25 -3.58 1.27
CA GLU A 119 -3.44 -2.88 2.25
C GLU A 119 -2.86 -1.56 1.68
N ALA A 120 -2.51 -1.50 0.39
CA ALA A 120 -2.10 -0.27 -0.26
C ALA A 120 -3.25 0.78 -0.33
N PHE A 121 -4.49 0.34 -0.42
CA PHE A 121 -5.66 1.22 -0.26
C PHE A 121 -5.85 1.69 1.17
N ARG A 122 -5.46 0.88 2.16
CA ARG A 122 -5.63 1.15 3.59
C ARG A 122 -4.65 2.17 4.13
N TYR A 123 -3.34 2.02 3.83
CA TYR A 123 -2.27 2.80 4.42
C TYR A 123 -1.93 4.07 3.63
N SER A 124 -1.53 5.13 4.35
CA SER A 124 -1.12 6.41 3.76
C SER A 124 0.28 6.38 3.16
N HIS A 125 1.19 5.60 3.75
CA HIS A 125 2.59 5.50 3.34
C HIS A 125 2.93 4.08 2.91
N LEU A 126 3.68 3.96 1.82
CA LEU A 126 4.06 2.69 1.21
C LEU A 126 5.57 2.63 1.07
N VAL A 127 6.19 1.56 1.55
CA VAL A 127 7.60 1.26 1.32
C VAL A 127 7.68 0.03 0.45
N PHE A 128 8.28 0.16 -0.72
CA PHE A 128 8.55 -0.97 -1.61
C PHE A 128 10.05 -1.26 -1.63
N ALA A 129 10.40 -2.46 -1.19
CA ALA A 129 11.77 -2.95 -1.14
C ALA A 129 11.95 -4.13 -2.10
N SER A 130 12.75 -3.97 -3.13
CA SER A 130 12.91 -5.00 -4.17
C SER A 130 14.35 -5.32 -4.50
N THR A 131 14.61 -6.59 -4.72
CA THR A 131 15.81 -7.05 -5.40
C THR A 131 15.68 -6.77 -6.90
N THR A 132 16.81 -6.35 -7.52
CA THR A 132 16.95 -6.35 -8.98
C THR A 132 17.09 -7.79 -9.46
N TYR A 133 16.28 -8.19 -10.42
CA TYR A 133 16.26 -9.52 -11.00
C TYR A 133 16.23 -9.42 -12.54
N ASN A 134 17.21 -10.02 -13.21
CA ASN A 134 17.37 -9.94 -14.67
C ASN A 134 17.29 -8.50 -15.21
N ALA A 135 18.02 -7.58 -14.59
CA ALA A 135 17.99 -6.15 -14.89
C ALA A 135 16.60 -5.50 -14.79
N GLY A 136 15.68 -6.10 -14.03
CA GLY A 136 14.32 -5.65 -13.82
C GLY A 136 13.94 -5.61 -12.34
N ILE A 137 12.69 -5.28 -12.06
CA ILE A 137 12.09 -5.43 -10.76
C ILE A 137 11.86 -6.92 -10.50
N PHE A 138 11.97 -7.39 -9.26
CA PHE A 138 11.60 -8.77 -8.92
C PHE A 138 10.14 -9.03 -9.31
N VAL A 139 9.88 -10.18 -9.96
CA VAL A 139 8.62 -10.46 -10.68
C VAL A 139 7.36 -10.19 -9.85
N ASN A 140 7.32 -10.67 -8.60
CA ASN A 140 6.14 -10.51 -7.75
C ASN A 140 5.96 -9.05 -7.30
N MET A 141 7.05 -8.30 -7.12
CA MET A 141 6.98 -6.87 -6.82
C MET A 141 6.48 -6.09 -8.04
N GLU A 142 7.01 -6.37 -9.22
CA GLU A 142 6.54 -5.74 -10.45
C GLU A 142 5.05 -6.00 -10.68
N GLN A 143 4.60 -7.24 -10.49
CA GLN A 143 3.20 -7.60 -10.58
C GLN A 143 2.33 -6.78 -9.61
N LEU A 144 2.76 -6.65 -8.35
CA LEU A 144 2.04 -5.83 -7.37
C LEU A 144 1.93 -4.38 -7.84
N LEU A 145 3.06 -3.76 -8.21
CA LEU A 145 3.07 -2.34 -8.62
C LEU A 145 2.20 -2.10 -9.85
N ARG A 146 2.23 -3.00 -10.86
CA ARG A 146 1.34 -2.92 -12.02
C ARG A 146 -0.13 -3.02 -11.63
N GLN A 147 -0.47 -3.85 -10.65
CA GLN A 147 -1.84 -3.91 -10.13
C GLN A 147 -2.25 -2.59 -9.45
N LEU A 148 -1.36 -1.96 -8.66
CA LEU A 148 -1.66 -0.65 -8.05
C LEU A 148 -1.96 0.41 -9.13
N VAL A 149 -1.19 0.44 -10.22
CA VAL A 149 -1.45 1.30 -11.39
C VAL A 149 -2.81 0.98 -12.01
N HIS A 150 -3.08 -0.30 -12.30
CA HIS A 150 -4.32 -0.72 -12.94
C HIS A 150 -5.57 -0.44 -12.09
N HIS A 151 -5.44 -0.49 -10.76
CA HIS A 151 -6.51 -0.13 -9.83
C HIS A 151 -6.57 1.37 -9.53
N ASN A 152 -5.75 2.18 -10.24
CA ASN A 152 -5.76 3.64 -10.15
C ASN A 152 -5.49 4.16 -8.73
N LEU A 153 -4.64 3.46 -7.95
CA LEU A 153 -4.27 3.90 -6.60
C LEU A 153 -3.67 5.31 -6.66
N GLN A 154 -4.08 6.16 -5.72
CA GLN A 154 -3.70 7.58 -5.66
C GLN A 154 -3.42 8.01 -4.23
N ASN A 155 -2.92 9.24 -4.06
CA ASN A 155 -2.76 9.90 -2.76
C ASN A 155 -1.92 9.09 -1.76
N ARG A 156 -0.75 8.62 -2.18
CA ARG A 156 0.17 7.91 -1.27
C ARG A 156 1.55 8.55 -1.28
N THR A 157 2.19 8.55 -0.11
CA THR A 157 3.63 8.80 -0.01
C THR A 157 4.37 7.48 -0.14
N VAL A 158 5.39 7.43 -0.99
CA VAL A 158 6.12 6.20 -1.32
C VAL A 158 7.60 6.38 -1.05
N ALA A 159 8.20 5.40 -0.37
CA ALA A 159 9.64 5.25 -0.20
C ALA A 159 10.13 3.96 -0.87
N LEU A 160 11.36 3.98 -1.38
CA LEU A 160 11.90 2.87 -2.16
C LEU A 160 13.21 2.36 -1.55
N VAL A 161 13.36 1.04 -1.58
CA VAL A 161 14.59 0.33 -1.28
C VAL A 161 14.92 -0.58 -2.44
N GLU A 162 16.14 -0.51 -2.93
CA GLU A 162 16.62 -1.38 -4.00
C GLU A 162 17.83 -2.20 -3.56
N ASN A 163 17.95 -3.39 -4.10
CA ASN A 163 19.10 -4.26 -3.91
C ASN A 163 19.54 -4.89 -5.24
N GLY A 164 20.84 -5.00 -5.45
CA GLY A 164 21.39 -5.68 -6.61
C GLY A 164 22.90 -5.82 -6.48
N SER A 165 23.40 -7.04 -6.70
CA SER A 165 24.84 -7.34 -6.49
C SER A 165 25.75 -6.56 -7.44
N TRP A 166 25.35 -6.41 -8.71
CA TRP A 166 26.18 -5.76 -9.73
C TRP A 166 25.65 -4.38 -10.12
N ALA A 167 24.37 -4.33 -10.52
CA ALA A 167 23.68 -3.12 -10.96
C ALA A 167 22.30 -3.08 -10.32
N PRO A 168 22.14 -2.43 -9.15
CA PRO A 168 20.81 -2.21 -8.58
C PRO A 168 20.05 -1.20 -9.44
N GLU A 169 18.97 -1.65 -10.07
CA GLU A 169 18.10 -0.86 -10.97
C GLU A 169 16.63 -0.90 -10.57
N ALA A 170 16.27 -1.80 -9.64
CA ALA A 170 14.87 -1.98 -9.25
C ALA A 170 14.23 -0.69 -8.73
N GLY A 171 14.97 0.16 -8.00
CA GLY A 171 14.47 1.42 -7.47
C GLY A 171 14.06 2.41 -8.55
N GLN A 172 14.90 2.57 -9.57
CA GLN A 172 14.57 3.43 -10.71
C GLN A 172 13.36 2.93 -11.48
N LEU A 173 13.31 1.62 -11.74
CA LEU A 173 12.19 1.00 -12.46
C LEU A 173 10.88 1.08 -11.67
N MET A 174 10.92 0.85 -10.35
CA MET A 174 9.77 1.04 -9.48
C MET A 174 9.28 2.50 -9.49
N ARG A 175 10.21 3.47 -9.45
CA ARG A 175 9.88 4.89 -9.53
C ARG A 175 9.19 5.25 -10.84
N GLN A 176 9.68 4.74 -11.97
CA GLN A 176 9.08 4.96 -13.28
C GLN A 176 7.65 4.40 -13.35
N LEU A 177 7.46 3.17 -12.86
CA LEU A 177 6.16 2.52 -12.86
C LEU A 177 5.15 3.24 -11.95
N LEU A 178 5.57 3.64 -10.76
CA LEU A 178 4.72 4.37 -9.81
C LEU A 178 4.41 5.82 -10.23
N ALA A 179 5.21 6.41 -11.12
CA ALA A 179 4.93 7.72 -11.70
C ALA A 179 3.68 7.70 -12.61
N GLU A 180 3.21 6.53 -13.04
CA GLU A 180 1.93 6.38 -13.74
C GLU A 180 0.71 6.59 -12.81
N CYS A 181 0.89 6.44 -11.50
CA CYS A 181 -0.15 6.68 -10.51
C CYS A 181 -0.32 8.18 -10.24
N LYS A 182 -1.57 8.63 -10.11
CA LYS A 182 -1.87 10.04 -9.83
C LYS A 182 -1.58 10.38 -8.38
N GLN A 183 -1.13 11.63 -8.14
CA GLN A 183 -0.97 12.18 -6.79
C GLN A 183 -0.10 11.29 -5.87
N MET A 184 0.89 10.60 -6.44
CA MET A 184 1.91 9.89 -5.68
C MET A 184 3.06 10.83 -5.33
N THR A 185 3.42 10.89 -4.05
CA THR A 185 4.62 11.57 -3.56
C THR A 185 5.72 10.53 -3.38
N ILE A 186 6.59 10.37 -4.36
CA ILE A 186 7.72 9.44 -4.25
C ILE A 186 8.90 10.18 -3.65
N LEU A 187 9.31 9.77 -2.43
CA LEU A 187 10.41 10.41 -1.71
C LEU A 187 11.72 10.32 -2.51
N PRO A 188 12.54 11.38 -2.48
CA PRO A 188 13.82 11.38 -3.18
C PRO A 188 14.84 10.43 -2.54
N GLN A 189 14.76 10.22 -1.22
CA GLN A 189 15.63 9.29 -0.48
C GLN A 189 15.35 7.86 -0.95
N THR A 190 16.41 7.10 -1.18
CA THR A 190 16.37 5.68 -1.55
C THR A 190 17.50 4.96 -0.82
N VAL A 191 17.19 3.80 -0.24
CA VAL A 191 18.25 2.91 0.25
C VAL A 191 18.69 2.01 -0.89
N GLN A 192 19.96 2.10 -1.25
CA GLN A 192 20.55 1.27 -2.30
C GLN A 192 21.52 0.27 -1.67
N LEU A 193 21.26 -1.01 -1.86
CA LEU A 193 22.08 -2.11 -1.36
C LEU A 193 22.81 -2.81 -2.48
N ARG A 194 24.01 -3.31 -2.15
CA ARG A 194 24.75 -4.28 -2.96
C ARG A 194 24.94 -5.55 -2.15
N SER A 195 23.94 -6.46 -2.22
CA SER A 195 23.79 -7.64 -1.38
C SER A 195 23.45 -7.30 0.07
N ALA A 196 24.32 -7.55 1.04
CA ALA A 196 24.07 -7.27 2.45
C ALA A 196 24.22 -5.77 2.77
N LEU A 197 23.41 -5.28 3.73
CA LEU A 197 23.57 -3.95 4.30
C LEU A 197 24.93 -3.85 4.97
N GLN A 198 25.74 -2.89 4.53
CA GLN A 198 27.04 -2.60 5.14
C GLN A 198 26.88 -1.59 6.30
N PRO A 199 27.79 -1.61 7.29
CA PRO A 199 27.73 -0.67 8.42
C PRO A 199 27.63 0.79 7.99
N GLU A 200 28.34 1.18 6.93
CA GLU A 200 28.37 2.53 6.38
C GLU A 200 27.05 2.96 5.73
N GLN A 201 26.17 2.01 5.46
CA GLN A 201 24.86 2.25 4.88
C GLN A 201 23.74 2.34 5.93
N ALA A 202 24.05 2.09 7.21
CA ALA A 202 23.05 2.12 8.30
C ALA A 202 22.35 3.48 8.39
N ASP A 203 23.08 4.57 8.11
CA ASP A 203 22.52 5.93 8.10
C ASP A 203 21.49 6.11 6.98
N GLN A 204 21.67 5.49 5.82
CA GLN A 204 20.68 5.56 4.73
C GLN A 204 19.32 4.99 5.15
N VAL A 205 19.31 3.91 5.93
CA VAL A 205 18.08 3.30 6.46
C VAL A 205 17.42 4.23 7.49
N ALA A 206 18.23 4.87 8.35
CA ALA A 206 17.74 5.84 9.32
C ALA A 206 17.17 7.09 8.63
N ASP A 207 17.87 7.62 7.63
CA ASP A 207 17.44 8.80 6.86
C ASP A 207 16.16 8.54 6.09
N LEU A 208 16.01 7.36 5.47
CA LEU A 208 14.79 6.98 4.78
C LEU A 208 13.61 6.88 5.78
N ALA A 209 13.83 6.25 6.93
CA ALA A 209 12.81 6.16 7.97
C ALA A 209 12.40 7.56 8.47
N ALA A 210 13.38 8.43 8.74
CA ALA A 210 13.11 9.81 9.16
C ALA A 210 12.37 10.61 8.08
N ALA A 211 12.70 10.42 6.80
CA ALA A 211 12.03 11.08 5.68
C ALA A 211 10.55 10.65 5.57
N VAL A 212 10.25 9.36 5.76
CA VAL A 212 8.87 8.85 5.80
C VAL A 212 8.13 9.47 6.98
N LEU A 213 8.69 9.38 8.20
CA LEU A 213 8.06 9.89 9.42
C LEU A 213 7.80 11.40 9.39
N LYS A 214 8.63 12.16 8.67
CA LYS A 214 8.44 13.61 8.52
C LYS A 214 7.21 13.98 7.67
N THR A 215 6.71 13.05 6.86
CA THR A 215 5.55 13.26 5.97
C THR A 215 4.25 12.72 6.54
N MET A 216 4.28 12.15 7.74
CA MET A 216 3.14 11.70 8.55
C MET A 216 2.69 12.82 9.53
#